data_b764586bedfd13c48e5cbf2ad81d77c4
#
_entry.id   b764586bedfd13c48e5cbf2ad81d77c4
#
_cell.length_a   1.000
_cell.length_b   1.000
_cell.length_c   1.000
_cell.angle_alpha   90.00
_cell.angle_beta   90.00
_cell.angle_gamma   90.00
#
_symmetry.space_group_name_H-M   'P 1'
#
loop_
_entity.id
_entity.type
_entity.pdbx_description
1 polymer ?
#
loop_
_entity_poly.entity_id
_entity_poly.type
_entity_poly.pdbx_seq_one_letter_code
_entity_poly.pdbx_strand_id
1 'polypeptide(L)'
;MDFKDIKNKYPFLSDLDCYNLYIISKCKIRYKEIKKLKKKDLIYYTKNYIKKSKSVNKNSKLDLNPYITPEDIDTLFNYKRHNISDKELNKILLNLGDVKISNSPDAKPIFKMIKLFKTTNILVLVICLVVFTLSFLSFTLLINDGVKTDKISGNVIGSTDVKEVVPNKSDVKILDDAYFKYVNVSMLDVDFKDLKKQNSDTKGWVKVNGTNVNYPFVKANDNEYYLKHSFDKSSNKKGWVFLDYRNDIDNLSDNTIIYAHGLVNNAMFGSLRNTTKEKWYKNKDNHIIKIATENKTMLFLVFSSYTIEPESYYITDNIESDAERLDFYETLKKRSAYDYGVNLSSKDKILTLSSCYDNTKRMVLHAKLIAVK
;
A
#
# COMPACT_ATOMS: atom_id res chain seq x y z
N MET A 1 31.70 29.81 41.23
CA MET A 1 31.89 28.71 42.18
C MET A 1 32.71 27.65 41.48
N ASP A 2 33.83 27.24 42.03
CA ASP A 2 34.61 26.16 41.46
C ASP A 2 34.23 24.82 42.09
N PHE A 3 34.81 23.72 41.63
CA PHE A 3 34.51 22.39 42.12
C PHE A 3 34.84 22.24 43.64
N LYS A 4 35.93 22.85 44.12
CA LYS A 4 36.31 22.84 45.52
C LYS A 4 35.31 23.56 46.40
N ASP A 5 34.76 24.69 45.92
CA ASP A 5 33.72 25.44 46.62
C ASP A 5 32.43 24.60 46.80
N ILE A 6 32.07 23.86 45.78
CA ILE A 6 30.91 22.96 45.85
C ILE A 6 31.18 21.83 46.85
N LYS A 7 32.35 21.20 46.79
CA LYS A 7 32.71 20.10 47.68
C LYS A 7 32.77 20.57 49.14
N ASN A 8 33.35 21.75 49.39
CA ASN A 8 33.40 22.34 50.73
C ASN A 8 32.01 22.73 51.24
N LYS A 9 31.15 23.24 50.40
CA LYS A 9 29.81 23.68 50.80
C LYS A 9 28.85 22.49 51.03
N TYR A 10 29.09 21.38 50.32
CA TYR A 10 28.26 20.18 50.37
C TYR A 10 29.09 18.92 50.60
N PRO A 11 29.70 18.75 51.78
CA PRO A 11 30.64 17.65 52.07
C PRO A 11 29.99 16.26 52.08
N PHE A 12 28.65 16.20 52.12
CA PHE A 12 27.88 14.97 52.06
C PHE A 12 27.65 14.47 50.65
N LEU A 13 28.01 15.23 49.58
CA LEU A 13 27.91 14.82 48.22
C LEU A 13 29.12 13.99 47.78
N SER A 14 28.90 12.99 46.95
CA SER A 14 29.97 12.29 46.28
C SER A 14 30.71 13.24 45.32
N ASP A 15 31.94 12.90 44.98
CA ASP A 15 32.73 13.69 44.01
C ASP A 15 32.01 13.83 42.69
N LEU A 16 31.30 12.79 42.28
CA LEU A 16 30.52 12.79 41.06
C LEU A 16 29.29 13.72 41.14
N ASP A 17 28.61 13.79 42.29
CA ASP A 17 27.50 14.73 42.49
C ASP A 17 27.99 16.16 42.53
N CYS A 18 29.12 16.40 43.16
CA CYS A 18 29.79 17.72 43.13
C CYS A 18 30.16 18.12 41.70
N TYR A 19 30.66 17.19 40.93
CA TYR A 19 30.99 17.41 39.52
C TYR A 19 29.75 17.72 38.66
N ASN A 20 28.67 17.00 38.88
CA ASN A 20 27.37 17.26 38.24
C ASN A 20 26.85 18.67 38.57
N LEU A 21 26.92 19.08 39.84
CA LEU A 21 26.52 20.42 40.26
C LEU A 21 27.43 21.52 39.67
N TYR A 22 28.72 21.25 39.57
CA TYR A 22 29.68 22.15 38.94
C TYR A 22 29.32 22.38 37.46
N ILE A 23 29.07 21.29 36.69
CA ILE A 23 28.68 21.37 35.29
C ILE A 23 27.36 22.13 35.15
N ILE A 24 26.37 21.81 35.97
CA ILE A 24 25.05 22.45 35.96
C ILE A 24 25.21 23.97 36.26
N SER A 25 26.01 24.34 37.22
CA SER A 25 26.26 25.73 37.58
C SER A 25 26.92 26.53 36.44
N LYS A 26 27.82 25.88 35.70
CA LYS A 26 28.53 26.52 34.57
C LYS A 26 27.65 26.57 33.30
N CYS A 27 26.80 25.60 33.06
CA CYS A 27 25.96 25.55 31.88
C CYS A 27 24.59 26.22 32.06
N LYS A 28 24.23 26.70 33.24
CA LYS A 28 22.89 27.24 33.59
C LYS A 28 21.73 26.29 33.19
N ILE A 29 22.00 25.00 33.15
CA ILE A 29 21.02 23.98 32.77
C ILE A 29 20.46 23.34 34.03
N ARG A 30 19.14 23.27 34.17
CA ARG A 30 18.51 22.55 35.28
C ARG A 30 18.77 21.05 35.16
N TYR A 31 19.08 20.40 36.28
CA TYR A 31 19.35 18.95 36.31
C TYR A 31 18.28 18.10 35.62
N LYS A 32 16.99 18.47 35.74
CA LYS A 32 15.87 17.82 35.02
C LYS A 32 16.01 17.87 33.49
N GLU A 33 16.69 18.90 32.97
CA GLU A 33 16.88 19.08 31.53
C GLU A 33 18.05 18.26 31.03
N ILE A 34 19.10 18.10 31.87
CA ILE A 34 20.24 17.22 31.54
C ILE A 34 19.82 15.77 31.43
N LYS A 35 18.93 15.29 32.32
CA LYS A 35 18.38 13.91 32.25
C LYS A 35 17.64 13.59 30.94
N LYS A 36 17.17 14.62 30.23
CA LYS A 36 16.42 14.45 28.97
C LYS A 36 17.32 14.47 27.73
N LEU A 37 18.56 14.87 27.88
CA LEU A 37 19.52 14.94 26.78
C LEU A 37 20.06 13.53 26.48
N LYS A 38 20.18 13.19 25.20
CA LYS A 38 20.84 11.96 24.78
C LYS A 38 22.35 12.09 25.01
N LYS A 39 23.03 10.98 25.28
CA LYS A 39 24.50 10.92 25.52
C LYS A 39 25.29 11.69 24.45
N LYS A 40 24.96 11.52 23.16
CA LYS A 40 25.62 12.22 22.04
C LYS A 40 25.47 13.74 22.11
N ASP A 41 24.36 14.25 22.60
CA ASP A 41 24.05 15.67 22.67
C ASP A 41 24.85 16.29 23.82
N LEU A 42 24.95 15.57 24.94
CA LEU A 42 25.76 16.00 26.08
C LEU A 42 27.25 16.05 25.71
N ILE A 43 27.76 15.03 25.03
CA ILE A 43 29.14 15.00 24.50
C ILE A 43 29.41 16.20 23.58
N TYR A 44 28.48 16.50 22.68
CA TYR A 44 28.59 17.64 21.77
C TYR A 44 28.69 18.97 22.54
N TYR A 45 27.79 19.21 23.50
CA TYR A 45 27.78 20.42 24.29
C TYR A 45 29.06 20.55 25.14
N THR A 46 29.49 19.46 25.75
CA THR A 46 30.71 19.47 26.58
C THR A 46 31.95 19.76 25.74
N LYS A 47 32.08 19.13 24.55
CA LYS A 47 33.21 19.39 23.63
C LYS A 47 33.23 20.85 23.15
N ASN A 48 32.07 21.42 22.81
CA ASN A 48 31.99 22.80 22.36
C ASN A 48 32.26 23.80 23.50
N TYR A 49 31.83 23.50 24.72
CA TYR A 49 32.13 24.31 25.89
C TYR A 49 33.63 24.32 26.19
N ILE A 50 34.27 23.15 26.21
CA ILE A 50 35.73 23.00 26.42
C ILE A 50 36.51 23.74 25.33
N LYS A 51 36.10 23.62 24.05
CA LYS A 51 36.76 24.30 22.93
C LYS A 51 36.67 25.83 23.05
N LYS A 52 35.54 26.38 23.47
CA LYS A 52 35.31 27.80 23.67
C LYS A 52 36.04 28.30 24.93
N SER A 53 35.99 27.55 26.03
CA SER A 53 36.73 27.94 27.26
C SER A 53 38.24 27.99 27.03
N LYS A 54 38.80 27.09 26.21
CA LYS A 54 40.23 27.14 25.82
C LYS A 54 40.55 28.36 24.95
N SER A 55 39.65 28.87 24.13
CA SER A 55 39.85 30.05 23.29
C SER A 55 39.78 31.36 24.08
N VAL A 56 38.96 31.40 25.14
CA VAL A 56 38.82 32.57 26.04
C VAL A 56 39.95 32.64 27.06
N ASN A 57 40.53 31.49 27.45
CA ASN A 57 41.56 31.42 28.51
C ASN A 57 42.98 31.79 28.07
N LYS A 58 43.21 32.21 26.83
CA LYS A 58 44.53 32.76 26.48
C LYS A 58 44.89 34.02 27.25
N ASN A 59 43.92 34.68 27.91
CA ASN A 59 44.10 35.96 28.62
C ASN A 59 43.57 36.03 30.06
N SER A 60 43.11 34.92 30.67
CA SER A 60 42.61 34.95 32.04
C SER A 60 43.24 33.84 32.90
N LYS A 61 43.79 34.22 34.09
CA LYS A 61 44.30 33.32 35.13
C LYS A 61 43.19 32.56 35.88
N LEU A 62 42.22 32.00 35.18
CA LEU A 62 41.23 31.12 35.76
C LEU A 62 41.66 29.68 35.54
N ASP A 63 42.14 29.04 36.58
CA ASP A 63 42.41 27.62 36.69
C ASP A 63 41.06 26.86 36.54
N LEU A 64 40.62 26.70 35.35
CA LEU A 64 39.53 25.80 35.01
C LEU A 64 40.15 24.41 35.02
N ASN A 65 39.89 23.65 36.10
CA ASN A 65 40.30 22.26 36.16
C ASN A 65 39.85 21.55 34.89
N PRO A 66 40.75 20.94 34.15
CA PRO A 66 40.52 20.54 32.81
C PRO A 66 39.74 19.24 32.79
N TYR A 67 38.84 19.14 31.90
CA TYR A 67 38.56 17.89 31.26
C TYR A 67 37.47 17.06 31.91
N ILE A 68 36.25 17.39 31.56
CA ILE A 68 35.22 16.36 31.44
C ILE A 68 35.66 15.46 30.28
N THR A 69 36.17 14.29 30.60
CA THR A 69 36.55 13.29 29.60
C THR A 69 35.30 12.60 29.06
N PRO A 70 35.36 11.91 27.92
CA PRO A 70 34.26 11.02 27.46
C PRO A 70 33.87 9.99 28.52
N GLU A 71 34.82 9.49 29.32
CA GLU A 71 34.59 8.57 30.42
C GLU A 71 33.78 9.22 31.56
N ASP A 72 34.05 10.49 31.90
CA ASP A 72 33.27 11.24 32.88
C ASP A 72 31.81 11.39 32.45
N ILE A 73 31.59 11.60 31.14
CA ILE A 73 30.27 11.70 30.58
C ILE A 73 29.54 10.33 30.61
N ASP A 74 30.24 9.24 30.32
CA ASP A 74 29.70 7.90 30.45
C ASP A 74 29.32 7.57 31.87
N THR A 75 30.14 7.94 32.81
CA THR A 75 29.90 7.82 34.25
C THR A 75 28.67 8.62 34.67
N LEU A 76 28.51 9.84 34.17
CA LEU A 76 27.36 10.70 34.40
C LEU A 76 26.03 10.07 33.90
N PHE A 77 26.04 9.40 32.76
CA PHE A 77 24.85 8.75 32.22
C PHE A 77 24.51 7.42 32.88
N ASN A 78 25.54 6.69 33.33
CA ASN A 78 25.39 5.38 33.98
C ASN A 78 25.22 5.45 35.48
N TYR A 79 25.37 6.66 36.04
CA TYR A 79 25.32 6.87 37.50
C TYR A 79 23.90 6.63 38.04
N LYS A 80 23.75 5.57 38.86
CA LYS A 80 22.57 5.39 39.70
C LYS A 80 22.77 6.20 40.98
N ARG A 81 21.95 7.21 41.20
CA ARG A 81 21.94 7.98 42.43
C ARG A 81 21.87 7.09 43.64
N HIS A 82 22.90 7.14 44.44
CA HIS A 82 22.91 6.47 45.71
C HIS A 82 22.70 7.44 46.76
N ASN A 83 22.03 8.21 47.20
CA ASN A 83 21.87 8.90 48.49
C ASN A 83 21.24 10.30 48.52
N ILE A 84 20.77 10.86 47.40
CA ILE A 84 20.11 12.18 47.46
C ILE A 84 18.74 12.10 46.79
N SER A 85 17.67 12.50 47.48
CA SER A 85 16.34 12.60 46.93
C SER A 85 16.27 13.75 45.90
N ASP A 86 15.36 13.62 44.87
CA ASP A 86 15.12 14.69 43.91
C ASP A 86 14.74 16.02 44.56
N LYS A 87 14.13 15.96 45.75
CA LYS A 87 13.74 17.14 46.54
C LYS A 87 14.95 17.84 47.13
N GLU A 88 15.92 17.11 47.66
CA GLU A 88 17.17 17.65 48.20
C GLU A 88 18.06 18.20 47.10
N LEU A 89 18.17 17.49 45.98
CA LEU A 89 18.91 17.98 44.83
C LEU A 89 18.32 19.29 44.27
N ASN A 90 16.99 19.41 44.19
CA ASN A 90 16.33 20.63 43.76
C ASN A 90 16.59 21.78 44.75
N LYS A 91 16.65 21.50 46.07
CA LYS A 91 16.98 22.50 47.07
C LYS A 91 18.43 23.01 46.96
N ILE A 92 19.37 22.08 46.66
CA ILE A 92 20.78 22.42 46.40
C ILE A 92 20.88 23.25 45.12
N LEU A 93 20.16 22.88 44.06
CA LEU A 93 20.16 23.62 42.80
C LEU A 93 19.56 25.02 42.91
N LEU A 94 18.51 25.19 43.71
CA LEU A 94 17.92 26.50 44.00
C LEU A 94 18.92 27.40 44.73
N ASN A 95 19.65 26.87 45.71
CA ASN A 95 20.69 27.62 46.42
C ASN A 95 21.89 27.96 45.55
N LEU A 96 22.20 27.16 44.53
CA LEU A 96 23.24 27.48 43.53
C LEU A 96 22.76 28.50 42.50
N GLY A 97 21.46 28.62 42.27
CA GLY A 97 20.83 29.57 41.33
C GLY A 97 20.98 31.04 41.75
N ASP A 98 21.13 31.32 43.08
CA ASP A 98 21.35 32.65 43.62
C ASP A 98 22.80 33.15 43.47
N VAL A 99 23.73 32.30 43.03
CA VAL A 99 25.03 32.71 42.64
C VAL A 99 24.95 33.44 41.30
N LYS A 100 25.02 34.78 41.33
CA LYS A 100 25.19 35.60 40.11
C LYS A 100 26.41 35.12 39.35
N ILE A 101 26.19 34.27 38.36
CA ILE A 101 27.20 33.93 37.37
C ILE A 101 27.39 35.21 36.58
N SER A 102 28.51 35.91 36.86
CA SER A 102 28.90 37.09 36.08
C SER A 102 28.82 36.77 34.61
N ASN A 103 28.23 37.67 33.87
CA ASN A 103 27.98 37.64 32.43
C ASN A 103 29.09 36.95 31.64
N SER A 104 29.08 35.62 31.57
CA SER A 104 29.88 34.91 30.60
C SER A 104 29.15 35.03 29.24
N PRO A 105 29.75 35.68 28.25
CA PRO A 105 29.16 35.83 26.91
C PRO A 105 28.83 34.50 26.28
N ASP A 106 29.44 33.41 26.75
CA ASP A 106 29.39 32.08 26.17
C ASP A 106 28.20 31.22 26.63
N ALA A 107 27.49 31.64 27.69
CA ALA A 107 26.31 30.93 28.17
C ALA A 107 25.08 31.16 27.27
N LYS A 108 25.01 32.29 26.56
CA LYS A 108 23.88 32.65 25.69
C LYS A 108 23.74 31.74 24.45
N PRO A 109 24.83 31.41 23.73
CA PRO A 109 24.72 30.52 22.56
C PRO A 109 24.27 29.10 22.91
N ILE A 110 24.76 28.56 24.04
CA ILE A 110 24.39 27.23 24.51
C ILE A 110 22.91 27.17 24.86
N PHE A 111 22.40 28.18 25.55
CA PHE A 111 20.99 28.27 25.92
C PHE A 111 20.10 28.43 24.69
N LYS A 112 20.53 29.20 23.68
CA LYS A 112 19.84 29.37 22.41
C LYS A 112 19.81 28.05 21.59
N MET A 113 20.92 27.28 21.58
CA MET A 113 21.01 25.99 20.96
C MET A 113 20.08 24.94 21.63
N ILE A 114 20.04 24.91 22.96
CA ILE A 114 19.16 24.01 23.71
C ILE A 114 17.70 24.34 23.43
N LYS A 115 17.34 25.63 23.35
CA LYS A 115 15.98 26.06 22.98
C LYS A 115 15.62 25.67 21.54
N LEU A 116 16.57 25.81 20.60
CA LEU A 116 16.42 25.40 19.21
C LEU A 116 16.23 23.89 19.11
N PHE A 117 16.99 23.10 19.87
CA PHE A 117 16.89 21.64 19.91
C PHE A 117 15.54 21.16 20.48
N LYS A 118 15.02 21.85 21.48
CA LYS A 118 13.72 21.56 22.10
C LYS A 118 12.57 21.85 21.13
N THR A 119 12.67 22.95 20.37
CA THR A 119 11.69 23.32 19.35
C THR A 119 11.75 22.39 18.13
N THR A 120 12.94 22.00 17.67
CA THR A 120 13.10 21.02 16.58
C THR A 120 12.60 19.63 16.95
N ASN A 121 12.82 19.16 18.18
CA ASN A 121 12.26 17.88 18.64
C ASN A 121 10.73 17.89 18.71
N ILE A 122 10.12 18.99 19.12
CA ILE A 122 8.66 19.17 19.11
C ILE A 122 8.14 19.21 17.68
N LEU A 123 8.81 19.94 16.78
CA LEU A 123 8.43 20.00 15.37
C LEU A 123 8.51 18.62 14.70
N VAL A 124 9.57 17.87 14.94
CA VAL A 124 9.73 16.49 14.44
C VAL A 124 8.63 15.59 14.99
N LEU A 125 8.29 15.68 16.28
CA LEU A 125 7.19 14.93 16.88
C LEU A 125 5.84 15.28 16.25
N VAL A 126 5.58 16.57 16.00
CA VAL A 126 4.36 17.03 15.33
C VAL A 126 4.29 16.51 13.90
N ILE A 127 5.39 16.59 13.14
CA ILE A 127 5.46 16.05 11.77
C ILE A 127 5.22 14.53 11.79
N CYS A 128 5.85 13.79 12.69
CA CYS A 128 5.63 12.34 12.83
C CYS A 128 4.17 12.03 13.17
N LEU A 129 3.53 12.81 14.05
CA LEU A 129 2.13 12.63 14.39
C LEU A 129 1.22 12.90 13.19
N VAL A 130 1.47 13.98 12.44
CA VAL A 130 0.72 14.31 11.22
C VAL A 130 0.87 13.23 10.17
N VAL A 131 2.09 12.75 9.91
CA VAL A 131 2.34 11.65 8.97
C VAL A 131 1.63 10.38 9.43
N PHE A 132 1.69 10.05 10.72
CA PHE A 132 1.01 8.88 11.28
C PHE A 132 -0.51 8.99 11.13
N THR A 133 -1.10 10.14 11.46
CA THR A 133 -2.56 10.36 11.34
C THR A 133 -3.02 10.30 9.89
N LEU A 134 -2.26 10.89 8.94
CA LEU A 134 -2.57 10.81 7.51
C LEU A 134 -2.45 9.38 6.98
N SER A 135 -1.42 8.64 7.40
CA SER A 135 -1.24 7.23 7.04
C SER A 135 -2.35 6.36 7.60
N PHE A 136 -2.74 6.58 8.86
CA PHE A 136 -3.83 5.87 9.50
C PHE A 136 -5.18 6.17 8.81
N LEU A 137 -5.44 7.43 8.47
CA LEU A 137 -6.64 7.82 7.73
C LEU A 137 -6.67 7.17 6.34
N SER A 138 -5.56 7.17 5.61
CA SER A 138 -5.46 6.49 4.31
C SER A 138 -5.69 4.99 4.43
N PHE A 139 -5.16 4.36 5.47
CA PHE A 139 -5.34 2.94 5.73
C PHE A 139 -6.80 2.60 6.07
N THR A 140 -7.46 3.41 6.91
CA THR A 140 -8.88 3.21 7.23
C THR A 140 -9.78 3.38 6.01
N LEU A 141 -9.49 4.35 5.12
CA LEU A 141 -10.21 4.51 3.86
C LEU A 141 -10.05 3.30 2.94
N LEU A 142 -8.84 2.75 2.82
CA LEU A 142 -8.58 1.54 2.02
C LEU A 142 -9.32 0.30 2.55
N ILE A 143 -9.36 0.12 3.88
CA ILE A 143 -10.13 -0.96 4.51
C ILE A 143 -11.61 -0.77 4.23
N ASN A 144 -12.13 0.46 4.41
CA ASN A 144 -13.54 0.76 4.21
C ASN A 144 -13.98 0.48 2.76
N ASP A 145 -13.17 0.87 1.77
CA ASP A 145 -13.43 0.54 0.36
C ASP A 145 -13.43 -0.98 0.12
N GLY A 146 -12.57 -1.74 0.80
CA GLY A 146 -12.56 -3.20 0.74
C GLY A 146 -13.84 -3.82 1.31
N VAL A 147 -14.21 -3.44 2.53
CA VAL A 147 -15.44 -3.90 3.21
C VAL A 147 -16.68 -3.54 2.39
N LYS A 148 -16.71 -2.33 1.82
CA LYS A 148 -17.79 -1.88 0.94
C LYS A 148 -17.89 -2.75 -0.32
N THR A 149 -16.77 -3.06 -0.97
CA THR A 149 -16.73 -3.93 -2.14
C THR A 149 -17.27 -5.32 -1.81
N ASP A 150 -16.80 -5.93 -0.73
CA ASP A 150 -17.24 -7.27 -0.31
C ASP A 150 -18.74 -7.30 0.03
N LYS A 151 -19.26 -6.26 0.69
CA LYS A 151 -20.68 -6.12 1.01
C LYS A 151 -21.52 -5.96 -0.26
N ILE A 152 -21.13 -5.07 -1.18
CA ILE A 152 -21.87 -4.83 -2.43
C ILE A 152 -21.84 -6.09 -3.30
N SER A 153 -20.67 -6.72 -3.49
CA SER A 153 -20.57 -7.94 -4.28
C SER A 153 -21.36 -9.09 -3.65
N GLY A 154 -21.32 -9.25 -2.33
CA GLY A 154 -22.11 -10.24 -1.61
C GLY A 154 -23.62 -10.03 -1.80
N ASN A 155 -24.09 -8.78 -1.69
CA ASN A 155 -25.50 -8.44 -1.93
C ASN A 155 -25.92 -8.71 -3.37
N VAL A 156 -25.15 -8.23 -4.34
CA VAL A 156 -25.45 -8.38 -5.78
C VAL A 156 -25.45 -9.83 -6.19
N ILE A 157 -24.43 -10.61 -5.81
CA ILE A 157 -24.35 -12.04 -6.14
C ILE A 157 -25.43 -12.84 -5.39
N GLY A 158 -25.65 -12.54 -4.10
CA GLY A 158 -26.62 -13.26 -3.27
C GLY A 158 -28.08 -12.96 -3.62
N SER A 159 -28.38 -11.78 -4.21
CA SER A 159 -29.74 -11.42 -4.64
C SER A 159 -30.06 -11.81 -6.08
N THR A 160 -29.07 -12.26 -6.86
CA THR A 160 -29.27 -12.62 -8.27
C THR A 160 -29.46 -14.14 -8.41
N ASP A 161 -30.52 -14.57 -9.08
CA ASP A 161 -30.69 -15.98 -9.44
C ASP A 161 -29.75 -16.31 -10.60
N VAL A 162 -28.63 -16.94 -10.27
CA VAL A 162 -27.63 -17.42 -11.23
C VAL A 162 -27.56 -18.92 -11.15
N LYS A 163 -28.02 -19.58 -12.21
CA LYS A 163 -27.99 -21.04 -12.36
C LYS A 163 -26.95 -21.46 -13.38
N GLU A 164 -26.48 -22.66 -13.23
CA GLU A 164 -25.66 -23.33 -14.22
C GLU A 164 -26.45 -24.50 -14.77
N VAL A 165 -26.76 -24.45 -16.06
CA VAL A 165 -27.59 -25.43 -16.76
C VAL A 165 -26.81 -26.02 -17.93
N VAL A 166 -26.75 -27.34 -18.01
CA VAL A 166 -26.27 -28.03 -19.23
C VAL A 166 -27.37 -27.94 -20.29
N PRO A 167 -27.14 -27.19 -21.38
CA PRO A 167 -28.17 -26.99 -22.39
C PRO A 167 -28.38 -28.28 -23.24
N ASN A 168 -29.56 -28.42 -23.86
CA ASN A 168 -29.72 -29.41 -24.90
C ASN A 168 -28.85 -29.05 -26.11
N LYS A 169 -28.25 -30.03 -26.76
CA LYS A 169 -27.39 -29.80 -27.93
C LYS A 169 -28.07 -29.06 -29.06
N SER A 170 -29.39 -29.30 -29.25
CA SER A 170 -30.22 -28.61 -30.24
C SER A 170 -30.29 -27.09 -30.04
N ASP A 171 -30.11 -26.63 -28.80
CA ASP A 171 -30.29 -25.23 -28.43
C ASP A 171 -28.95 -24.43 -28.50
N VAL A 172 -27.87 -25.12 -28.84
CA VAL A 172 -26.52 -24.55 -28.87
C VAL A 172 -26.01 -24.43 -30.31
N LYS A 173 -25.67 -23.22 -30.71
CA LYS A 173 -24.91 -22.98 -31.94
C LYS A 173 -23.43 -23.24 -31.64
N ILE A 174 -22.90 -24.32 -32.21
CA ILE A 174 -21.50 -24.71 -32.10
C ILE A 174 -20.70 -23.93 -33.13
N LEU A 175 -19.63 -23.25 -32.69
CA LEU A 175 -18.78 -22.43 -33.53
C LEU A 175 -17.39 -23.05 -33.72
N ASP A 176 -17.00 -23.99 -32.84
CA ASP A 176 -15.73 -24.69 -32.90
C ASP A 176 -15.89 -26.15 -32.40
N ASP A 177 -15.25 -27.11 -33.08
CA ASP A 177 -15.29 -28.53 -32.74
C ASP A 177 -14.69 -28.82 -31.33
N ALA A 178 -13.85 -27.93 -30.81
CA ALA A 178 -13.37 -28.03 -29.45
C ALA A 178 -14.49 -28.05 -28.40
N TYR A 179 -15.69 -27.51 -28.73
CA TYR A 179 -16.88 -27.57 -27.88
C TYR A 179 -17.24 -29.02 -27.48
N PHE A 180 -17.04 -30.00 -28.35
CA PHE A 180 -17.40 -31.38 -28.06
C PHE A 180 -16.64 -31.97 -26.86
N LYS A 181 -15.47 -31.44 -26.54
CA LYS A 181 -14.73 -31.79 -25.33
C LYS A 181 -15.39 -31.22 -24.06
N TYR A 182 -16.22 -30.20 -24.22
CA TYR A 182 -16.85 -29.43 -23.14
C TYR A 182 -18.39 -29.48 -23.21
N VAL A 183 -18.96 -30.40 -23.96
CA VAL A 183 -20.42 -30.49 -24.18
C VAL A 183 -21.25 -30.63 -22.90
N ASN A 184 -20.65 -31.17 -21.84
CA ASN A 184 -21.29 -31.32 -20.53
C ASN A 184 -21.00 -30.14 -19.60
N VAL A 185 -20.25 -29.13 -20.06
CA VAL A 185 -20.03 -27.92 -19.27
C VAL A 185 -21.30 -27.09 -19.27
N SER A 186 -21.77 -26.75 -18.10
CA SER A 186 -22.93 -25.88 -17.91
C SER A 186 -22.72 -24.48 -18.49
N MET A 187 -23.78 -23.91 -19.03
CA MET A 187 -23.89 -22.49 -19.37
C MET A 187 -24.56 -21.72 -18.23
N LEU A 188 -24.38 -20.41 -18.20
CA LEU A 188 -25.05 -19.56 -17.22
C LEU A 188 -26.50 -19.31 -17.65
N ASP A 189 -27.38 -19.35 -16.66
CA ASP A 189 -28.77 -18.87 -16.76
C ASP A 189 -28.90 -17.80 -15.64
N VAL A 190 -29.14 -16.56 -16.04
CA VAL A 190 -29.09 -15.40 -15.14
C VAL A 190 -30.33 -14.55 -15.29
N ASP A 191 -31.04 -14.28 -14.21
CA ASP A 191 -32.10 -13.27 -14.18
C ASP A 191 -31.52 -11.85 -14.07
N PHE A 192 -31.55 -11.12 -15.17
CA PHE A 192 -31.04 -9.74 -15.24
C PHE A 192 -32.03 -8.68 -14.74
N LYS A 193 -33.27 -9.04 -14.46
CA LYS A 193 -34.34 -8.08 -14.13
C LYS A 193 -34.00 -7.24 -12.91
N ASP A 194 -33.58 -7.87 -11.83
CA ASP A 194 -33.24 -7.16 -10.59
C ASP A 194 -31.88 -6.51 -10.64
N LEU A 195 -30.93 -7.08 -11.39
CA LEU A 195 -29.65 -6.45 -11.66
C LEU A 195 -29.80 -5.11 -12.38
N LYS A 196 -30.65 -5.05 -13.41
CA LYS A 196 -30.90 -3.82 -14.17
C LYS A 196 -31.68 -2.77 -13.39
N LYS A 197 -32.53 -3.18 -12.45
CA LYS A 197 -33.16 -2.26 -11.51
C LYS A 197 -32.14 -1.60 -10.59
N GLN A 198 -31.16 -2.36 -10.12
CA GLN A 198 -30.09 -1.86 -9.27
C GLN A 198 -29.08 -1.01 -10.07
N ASN A 199 -28.73 -1.43 -11.28
CA ASN A 199 -27.88 -0.70 -12.20
C ASN A 199 -28.23 -0.95 -13.66
N SER A 200 -28.81 0.07 -14.31
CA SER A 200 -29.19 0.04 -15.74
C SER A 200 -28.02 -0.17 -16.71
N ASP A 201 -26.77 0.06 -16.25
CA ASP A 201 -25.56 -0.13 -17.05
C ASP A 201 -25.16 -1.62 -17.16
N THR A 202 -25.88 -2.51 -16.47
CA THR A 202 -25.61 -3.97 -16.51
C THR A 202 -25.72 -4.49 -17.94
N LYS A 203 -24.68 -5.20 -18.41
CA LYS A 203 -24.60 -5.78 -19.76
C LYS A 203 -24.51 -7.30 -19.75
N GLY A 204 -24.10 -7.91 -18.67
CA GLY A 204 -24.00 -9.35 -18.60
C GLY A 204 -23.39 -9.85 -17.30
N TRP A 205 -23.08 -11.14 -17.30
CA TRP A 205 -22.42 -11.85 -16.22
C TRP A 205 -21.21 -12.61 -16.75
N VAL A 206 -20.09 -12.57 -16.03
CA VAL A 206 -18.86 -13.30 -16.35
C VAL A 206 -18.50 -14.28 -15.24
N LYS A 207 -18.20 -15.51 -15.61
CA LYS A 207 -17.64 -16.53 -14.72
C LYS A 207 -16.43 -17.20 -15.37
N VAL A 208 -15.34 -17.34 -14.61
CA VAL A 208 -14.13 -18.05 -15.03
C VAL A 208 -13.96 -19.28 -14.15
N ASN A 209 -14.00 -20.46 -14.77
CA ASN A 209 -13.85 -21.72 -14.04
C ASN A 209 -12.53 -21.79 -13.27
N GLY A 210 -12.55 -22.39 -12.09
CA GLY A 210 -11.36 -22.53 -11.24
C GLY A 210 -10.81 -21.23 -10.66
N THR A 211 -11.60 -20.15 -10.67
CA THR A 211 -11.28 -18.85 -10.06
C THR A 211 -12.47 -18.33 -9.24
N ASN A 212 -12.28 -17.18 -8.56
CA ASN A 212 -13.38 -16.49 -7.86
C ASN A 212 -14.12 -15.49 -8.77
N VAL A 213 -13.76 -15.41 -10.06
CA VAL A 213 -14.45 -14.52 -10.99
C VAL A 213 -15.85 -15.06 -11.27
N ASN A 214 -16.86 -14.37 -10.72
CA ASN A 214 -18.28 -14.69 -10.87
C ASN A 214 -19.08 -13.43 -10.55
N TYR A 215 -19.18 -12.51 -11.52
CA TYR A 215 -19.69 -11.16 -11.33
C TYR A 215 -20.56 -10.68 -12.49
N PRO A 216 -21.59 -9.86 -12.23
CA PRO A 216 -22.19 -9.06 -13.28
C PRO A 216 -21.18 -8.02 -13.75
N PHE A 217 -21.14 -7.74 -15.04
CA PHE A 217 -20.37 -6.66 -15.61
C PHE A 217 -21.27 -5.57 -16.18
N VAL A 218 -20.78 -4.36 -16.09
CA VAL A 218 -21.46 -3.13 -16.48
C VAL A 218 -20.75 -2.46 -17.66
N LYS A 219 -21.34 -1.45 -18.26
CA LYS A 219 -20.70 -0.64 -19.31
C LYS A 219 -21.04 0.84 -19.11
N ALA A 220 -20.04 1.67 -19.05
CA ALA A 220 -20.16 3.14 -19.08
C ALA A 220 -19.83 3.69 -20.49
N ASN A 221 -19.81 5.02 -20.60
CA ASN A 221 -19.42 5.71 -21.84
C ASN A 221 -17.89 5.86 -21.99
N ASP A 222 -17.13 5.41 -20.98
CA ASP A 222 -15.68 5.44 -20.91
C ASP A 222 -15.15 4.22 -20.13
N ASN A 223 -13.82 4.05 -20.12
CA ASN A 223 -13.14 2.99 -19.37
C ASN A 223 -12.62 3.46 -17.98
N GLU A 224 -13.04 4.65 -17.49
CA GLU A 224 -12.57 5.20 -16.22
C GLU A 224 -13.61 5.16 -15.11
N TYR A 225 -14.89 5.32 -15.44
CA TYR A 225 -15.96 5.44 -14.47
C TYR A 225 -15.97 4.28 -13.47
N TYR A 226 -16.05 3.04 -13.98
CA TYR A 226 -16.10 1.84 -13.13
C TYR A 226 -14.75 1.40 -12.56
N LEU A 227 -13.65 2.08 -12.86
CA LEU A 227 -12.40 1.95 -12.10
C LEU A 227 -12.52 2.56 -10.69
N LYS A 228 -13.48 3.48 -10.49
CA LYS A 228 -13.63 4.27 -9.25
C LYS A 228 -15.05 4.22 -8.67
N HIS A 229 -15.94 3.36 -9.22
CA HIS A 229 -17.32 3.22 -8.77
C HIS A 229 -17.70 1.74 -8.65
N SER A 230 -18.47 1.43 -7.61
CA SER A 230 -19.05 0.10 -7.38
C SER A 230 -20.23 -0.16 -8.31
N PHE A 231 -20.82 -1.38 -8.23
CA PHE A 231 -22.01 -1.75 -8.99
C PHE A 231 -23.18 -0.78 -8.77
N ASP A 232 -23.40 -0.33 -7.57
CA ASP A 232 -24.44 0.64 -7.18
C ASP A 232 -24.10 2.09 -7.57
N LYS A 233 -23.11 2.31 -8.40
CA LYS A 233 -22.59 3.64 -8.83
C LYS A 233 -22.01 4.49 -7.70
N SER A 234 -21.89 3.98 -6.49
CA SER A 234 -21.24 4.70 -5.39
C SER A 234 -19.72 4.74 -5.57
N SER A 235 -19.11 5.88 -5.17
CA SER A 235 -17.64 6.03 -5.24
C SER A 235 -16.92 4.94 -4.45
N ASN A 236 -15.96 4.27 -5.09
CA ASN A 236 -15.17 3.20 -4.52
C ASN A 236 -13.90 2.98 -5.35
N LYS A 237 -12.74 3.16 -4.77
CA LYS A 237 -11.43 2.98 -5.44
C LYS A 237 -11.16 1.53 -5.89
N LYS A 238 -11.93 0.55 -5.41
CA LYS A 238 -11.83 -0.85 -5.85
C LYS A 238 -12.60 -1.12 -7.15
N GLY A 239 -13.41 -0.15 -7.60
CA GLY A 239 -14.14 -0.25 -8.85
C GLY A 239 -15.13 -1.42 -8.95
N TRP A 240 -15.52 -1.74 -10.16
CA TRP A 240 -16.35 -2.88 -10.51
C TRP A 240 -15.86 -3.55 -11.80
N VAL A 241 -16.43 -4.68 -12.17
CA VAL A 241 -16.18 -5.39 -13.45
C VAL A 241 -16.92 -4.69 -14.57
N PHE A 242 -16.24 -4.29 -15.65
CA PHE A 242 -16.85 -3.52 -16.73
C PHE A 242 -16.36 -3.91 -18.13
N LEU A 243 -17.25 -3.79 -19.10
CA LEU A 243 -17.01 -3.98 -20.52
C LEU A 243 -16.34 -2.71 -21.10
N ASP A 244 -15.36 -2.87 -21.98
CA ASP A 244 -14.78 -1.76 -22.74
C ASP A 244 -15.87 -0.94 -23.45
N TYR A 245 -15.81 0.38 -23.34
CA TYR A 245 -16.83 1.28 -23.91
C TYR A 245 -16.97 1.14 -25.43
N ARG A 246 -15.94 0.68 -26.14
CA ARG A 246 -15.94 0.44 -27.59
C ARG A 246 -16.71 -0.82 -27.97
N ASN A 247 -16.73 -1.82 -27.09
CA ASN A 247 -17.33 -3.12 -27.38
C ASN A 247 -18.87 -3.13 -27.25
N ASP A 248 -19.50 -3.93 -28.08
CA ASP A 248 -20.88 -4.37 -27.96
C ASP A 248 -20.90 -5.87 -27.65
N ILE A 249 -21.48 -6.26 -26.52
CA ILE A 249 -21.52 -7.67 -26.09
C ILE A 249 -22.55 -8.49 -26.90
N ASP A 250 -23.53 -7.84 -27.47
CA ASP A 250 -24.54 -8.50 -28.33
C ASP A 250 -24.00 -8.68 -29.77
N ASN A 251 -23.13 -7.76 -30.25
CA ASN A 251 -22.45 -7.84 -31.53
C ASN A 251 -20.95 -7.86 -31.30
N LEU A 252 -20.41 -9.02 -30.96
CA LEU A 252 -19.01 -9.16 -30.55
C LEU A 252 -18.03 -8.57 -31.56
N SER A 253 -17.20 -7.69 -31.13
CA SER A 253 -15.99 -7.22 -31.84
C SER A 253 -15.04 -8.39 -32.11
N ASP A 254 -13.97 -8.20 -32.86
CA ASP A 254 -12.92 -9.22 -33.01
C ASP A 254 -12.35 -9.61 -31.66
N ASN A 255 -12.15 -8.61 -30.78
CA ASN A 255 -11.76 -8.79 -29.40
C ASN A 255 -12.70 -8.02 -28.46
N THR A 256 -13.45 -8.75 -27.66
CA THR A 256 -14.31 -8.18 -26.62
C THR A 256 -13.54 -8.13 -25.30
N ILE A 257 -13.51 -6.98 -24.63
CA ILE A 257 -12.61 -6.75 -23.51
C ILE A 257 -13.41 -6.42 -22.24
N ILE A 258 -13.14 -7.15 -21.18
CA ILE A 258 -13.71 -6.89 -19.84
C ILE A 258 -12.57 -6.61 -18.87
N TYR A 259 -12.74 -5.55 -18.10
CA TYR A 259 -11.77 -5.07 -17.13
C TYR A 259 -12.28 -5.22 -15.70
N ALA A 260 -11.37 -5.38 -14.76
CA ALA A 260 -11.59 -5.15 -13.33
C ALA A 260 -10.27 -4.99 -12.58
N HIS A 261 -10.31 -4.43 -11.39
CA HIS A 261 -9.15 -4.44 -10.50
C HIS A 261 -8.78 -5.86 -10.05
N GLY A 262 -7.48 -6.14 -9.97
CA GLY A 262 -6.94 -7.37 -9.39
C GLY A 262 -6.69 -7.22 -7.89
N LEU A 263 -7.71 -7.42 -7.07
CA LEU A 263 -7.59 -7.24 -5.63
C LEU A 263 -6.79 -8.35 -4.95
N VAL A 264 -6.03 -7.99 -3.88
CA VAL A 264 -5.16 -8.92 -3.14
C VAL A 264 -5.96 -10.05 -2.48
N ASN A 265 -7.17 -9.78 -2.01
CA ASN A 265 -8.09 -10.78 -1.43
C ASN A 265 -8.76 -11.70 -2.45
N ASN A 266 -8.28 -11.72 -3.71
CA ASN A 266 -8.83 -12.46 -4.84
C ASN A 266 -10.25 -12.01 -5.30
N ALA A 267 -10.76 -10.90 -4.79
CA ALA A 267 -12.00 -10.30 -5.30
C ALA A 267 -11.79 -9.65 -6.67
N MET A 268 -12.89 -9.34 -7.33
CA MET A 268 -12.92 -8.88 -8.72
C MET A 268 -12.09 -9.81 -9.62
N PHE A 269 -11.09 -9.29 -10.36
CA PHE A 269 -10.20 -10.10 -11.18
C PHE A 269 -8.90 -10.53 -10.44
N GLY A 270 -8.83 -10.36 -9.12
CA GLY A 270 -7.66 -10.74 -8.34
C GLY A 270 -7.27 -12.21 -8.45
N SER A 271 -8.25 -13.11 -8.54
CA SER A 271 -8.02 -14.55 -8.69
C SER A 271 -7.54 -14.97 -10.08
N LEU A 272 -7.61 -14.10 -11.11
CA LEU A 272 -7.05 -14.40 -12.44
C LEU A 272 -5.54 -14.68 -12.38
N ARG A 273 -4.82 -14.17 -11.37
CA ARG A 273 -3.41 -14.52 -11.14
C ARG A 273 -3.15 -16.02 -11.01
N ASN A 274 -4.17 -16.80 -10.70
CA ASN A 274 -4.04 -18.24 -10.61
C ASN A 274 -3.98 -18.91 -11.99
N THR A 275 -4.44 -18.25 -13.06
CA THR A 275 -4.48 -18.85 -14.41
C THR A 275 -3.09 -19.06 -15.03
N THR A 276 -2.07 -18.36 -14.52
CA THR A 276 -0.66 -18.59 -14.88
C THR A 276 0.04 -19.63 -13.99
N LYS A 277 -0.70 -20.32 -13.10
CA LYS A 277 -0.14 -21.38 -12.25
C LYS A 277 -0.44 -22.74 -12.86
N GLU A 278 0.55 -23.63 -12.79
CA GLU A 278 0.46 -25.00 -13.31
C GLU A 278 -0.77 -25.76 -12.78
N LYS A 279 -1.09 -25.62 -11.51
CA LYS A 279 -2.26 -26.25 -10.88
C LYS A 279 -3.58 -25.88 -11.57
N TRP A 280 -3.75 -24.63 -11.99
CA TRP A 280 -4.95 -24.17 -12.70
C TRP A 280 -4.94 -24.68 -14.14
N TYR A 281 -3.80 -24.55 -14.83
CA TYR A 281 -3.62 -24.97 -16.21
C TYR A 281 -3.82 -26.49 -16.41
N LYS A 282 -3.32 -27.34 -15.50
CA LYS A 282 -3.45 -28.82 -15.60
C LYS A 282 -4.91 -29.31 -15.56
N ASN A 283 -5.79 -28.55 -14.94
CA ASN A 283 -7.21 -28.91 -14.93
C ASN A 283 -7.92 -28.26 -16.14
N LYS A 284 -8.20 -29.07 -17.17
CA LYS A 284 -8.80 -28.60 -18.41
C LYS A 284 -10.21 -28.02 -18.22
N ASP A 285 -10.96 -28.43 -17.18
CA ASP A 285 -12.27 -27.86 -16.87
C ASP A 285 -12.18 -26.38 -16.46
N ASN A 286 -11.01 -25.92 -16.04
CA ASN A 286 -10.76 -24.51 -15.73
C ASN A 286 -10.68 -23.63 -16.99
N HIS A 287 -10.38 -24.22 -18.16
CA HIS A 287 -10.12 -23.45 -19.39
C HIS A 287 -11.38 -22.83 -20.01
N ILE A 288 -12.49 -22.78 -19.29
CA ILE A 288 -13.76 -22.24 -19.76
C ILE A 288 -14.10 -20.92 -19.06
N ILE A 289 -14.42 -19.93 -19.88
CA ILE A 289 -15.08 -18.69 -19.44
C ILE A 289 -16.53 -18.74 -19.92
N LYS A 290 -17.45 -18.43 -19.01
CA LYS A 290 -18.88 -18.37 -19.27
C LYS A 290 -19.34 -16.92 -19.25
N ILE A 291 -20.07 -16.52 -20.27
CA ILE A 291 -20.69 -15.20 -20.34
C ILE A 291 -22.21 -15.42 -20.52
N ALA A 292 -23.00 -14.68 -19.76
CA ALA A 292 -24.44 -14.53 -20.00
C ALA A 292 -24.78 -13.07 -20.23
N THR A 293 -25.69 -12.81 -21.17
CA THR A 293 -26.40 -11.55 -21.38
C THR A 293 -27.89 -11.78 -21.31
N GLU A 294 -28.72 -10.78 -21.45
CA GLU A 294 -30.18 -10.97 -21.55
C GLU A 294 -30.59 -11.81 -22.76
N ASN A 295 -29.79 -11.74 -23.83
CA ASN A 295 -30.17 -12.28 -25.13
C ASN A 295 -29.50 -13.62 -25.45
N LYS A 296 -28.38 -13.94 -24.80
CA LYS A 296 -27.59 -15.14 -25.11
C LYS A 296 -26.63 -15.52 -23.98
N THR A 297 -26.27 -16.79 -24.00
CA THR A 297 -25.15 -17.31 -23.19
C THR A 297 -24.05 -17.85 -24.09
N MET A 298 -22.83 -17.71 -23.67
CA MET A 298 -21.66 -18.02 -24.48
C MET A 298 -20.60 -18.77 -23.67
N LEU A 299 -19.93 -19.72 -24.33
CA LEU A 299 -18.76 -20.41 -23.82
C LEU A 299 -17.52 -19.95 -24.60
N PHE A 300 -16.51 -19.59 -23.87
CA PHE A 300 -15.18 -19.23 -24.41
C PHE A 300 -14.14 -20.22 -23.89
N LEU A 301 -13.27 -20.71 -24.77
CA LEU A 301 -12.15 -21.60 -24.46
C LEU A 301 -10.87 -20.80 -24.37
N VAL A 302 -10.22 -20.84 -23.21
CA VAL A 302 -8.95 -20.14 -22.96
C VAL A 302 -7.86 -20.67 -23.89
N PHE A 303 -7.16 -19.75 -24.54
CA PHE A 303 -6.00 -20.06 -25.39
C PHE A 303 -4.72 -19.34 -24.97
N SER A 304 -4.80 -18.32 -24.09
CA SER A 304 -3.63 -17.58 -23.64
C SER A 304 -3.84 -16.98 -22.26
N SER A 305 -2.81 -17.04 -21.41
CA SER A 305 -2.80 -16.47 -20.07
C SER A 305 -1.38 -16.02 -19.71
N TYR A 306 -1.19 -14.73 -19.37
CA TYR A 306 0.12 -14.16 -19.06
C TYR A 306 0.03 -12.89 -18.22
N THR A 307 1.19 -12.44 -17.74
CA THR A 307 1.36 -11.10 -17.14
C THR A 307 2.24 -10.24 -18.04
N ILE A 308 1.88 -8.95 -18.19
CA ILE A 308 2.58 -8.01 -19.05
C ILE A 308 2.58 -6.61 -18.43
N GLU A 309 3.54 -5.77 -18.79
CA GLU A 309 3.49 -4.35 -18.49
C GLU A 309 2.30 -3.69 -19.22
N PRO A 310 1.77 -2.56 -18.71
CA PRO A 310 0.67 -1.87 -19.36
C PRO A 310 1.01 -1.49 -20.80
N GLU A 311 0.23 -1.98 -21.75
CA GLU A 311 0.31 -1.64 -23.18
C GLU A 311 -1.07 -1.64 -23.83
N SER A 312 -1.19 -1.06 -25.02
CA SER A 312 -2.44 -0.98 -25.77
C SER A 312 -2.66 -2.12 -26.77
N TYR A 313 -1.62 -2.86 -27.14
CA TYR A 313 -1.69 -3.87 -28.20
C TYR A 313 -2.78 -4.93 -27.95
N TYR A 314 -2.77 -5.59 -26.78
CA TYR A 314 -3.71 -6.69 -26.49
C TYR A 314 -5.15 -6.24 -26.26
N ILE A 315 -5.41 -4.94 -26.18
CA ILE A 315 -6.76 -4.35 -26.07
C ILE A 315 -7.25 -3.74 -27.38
N THR A 316 -6.66 -4.09 -28.52
CA THR A 316 -7.21 -3.80 -29.84
C THR A 316 -8.53 -4.54 -29.99
N ASP A 317 -9.62 -3.83 -30.32
CA ASP A 317 -11.00 -4.37 -30.34
C ASP A 317 -11.44 -4.80 -31.74
N ASN A 318 -11.12 -4.04 -32.79
CA ASN A 318 -11.40 -4.35 -34.18
C ASN A 318 -10.12 -4.36 -35.00
N ILE A 319 -9.99 -5.34 -35.89
CA ILE A 319 -8.77 -5.56 -36.70
C ILE A 319 -9.17 -5.59 -38.17
N GLU A 320 -8.51 -4.77 -38.99
CA GLU A 320 -8.95 -4.46 -40.34
C GLU A 320 -8.91 -5.66 -41.29
N SER A 321 -7.88 -6.49 -41.21
CA SER A 321 -7.70 -7.60 -42.16
C SER A 321 -7.60 -8.96 -41.48
N ASP A 322 -7.90 -10.02 -42.22
CA ASP A 322 -7.77 -11.42 -41.77
C ASP A 322 -6.31 -11.76 -41.42
N ALA A 323 -5.35 -11.21 -42.18
CA ALA A 323 -3.92 -11.45 -41.94
C ALA A 323 -3.46 -10.82 -40.63
N GLU A 324 -3.83 -9.56 -40.38
CA GLU A 324 -3.54 -8.85 -39.13
C GLU A 324 -4.20 -9.52 -37.92
N ARG A 325 -5.42 -10.03 -38.12
CA ARG A 325 -6.14 -10.75 -37.04
C ARG A 325 -5.43 -12.04 -36.66
N LEU A 326 -4.94 -12.80 -37.63
CA LEU A 326 -4.16 -14.01 -37.38
C LEU A 326 -2.82 -13.69 -36.67
N ASP A 327 -2.11 -12.65 -37.13
CA ASP A 327 -0.87 -12.21 -36.48
C ASP A 327 -1.11 -11.75 -35.04
N PHE A 328 -2.19 -11.00 -34.81
CA PHE A 328 -2.62 -10.61 -33.48
C PHE A 328 -2.85 -11.82 -32.58
N TYR A 329 -3.63 -12.80 -33.02
CA TYR A 329 -3.91 -14.01 -32.23
C TYR A 329 -2.66 -14.84 -31.97
N GLU A 330 -1.78 -15.00 -32.95
CA GLU A 330 -0.51 -15.69 -32.77
C GLU A 330 0.40 -14.97 -31.77
N THR A 331 0.41 -13.64 -31.80
CA THR A 331 1.15 -12.82 -30.83
C THR A 331 0.60 -13.04 -29.41
N LEU A 332 -0.72 -13.05 -29.22
CA LEU A 332 -1.32 -13.32 -27.92
C LEU A 332 -1.01 -14.76 -27.44
N LYS A 333 -1.00 -15.74 -28.32
CA LYS A 333 -0.62 -17.14 -27.99
C LYS A 333 0.84 -17.22 -27.56
N LYS A 334 1.77 -16.59 -28.28
CA LYS A 334 3.21 -16.60 -27.97
C LYS A 334 3.54 -16.00 -26.61
N ARG A 335 2.71 -15.06 -26.10
CA ARG A 335 2.86 -14.46 -24.77
C ARG A 335 2.43 -15.36 -23.64
N SER A 336 1.66 -16.41 -23.95
CA SER A 336 1.05 -17.27 -22.94
C SER A 336 2.07 -18.02 -22.11
N ALA A 337 1.81 -18.14 -20.80
CA ALA A 337 2.63 -18.94 -19.89
C ALA A 337 2.57 -20.44 -20.21
N TYR A 338 1.50 -20.87 -20.88
CA TYR A 338 1.28 -22.28 -21.25
C TYR A 338 0.66 -22.38 -22.65
N ASP A 339 0.93 -23.48 -23.35
CA ASP A 339 0.23 -23.82 -24.58
C ASP A 339 -1.07 -24.58 -24.27
N TYR A 340 -2.20 -23.97 -24.63
CA TYR A 340 -3.53 -24.54 -24.45
C TYR A 340 -3.95 -25.46 -25.63
N GLY A 341 -3.16 -25.53 -26.69
CA GLY A 341 -3.45 -26.35 -27.88
C GLY A 341 -4.71 -25.90 -28.64
N VAL A 342 -5.07 -24.61 -28.54
CA VAL A 342 -6.26 -24.04 -29.22
C VAL A 342 -5.86 -23.45 -30.55
N ASN A 343 -6.54 -23.85 -31.63
CA ASN A 343 -6.38 -23.30 -32.96
C ASN A 343 -7.28 -22.07 -33.14
N LEU A 344 -6.74 -21.05 -33.80
CA LEU A 344 -7.42 -19.80 -34.10
C LEU A 344 -7.49 -19.58 -35.61
N SER A 345 -8.60 -19.06 -36.08
CA SER A 345 -8.82 -18.60 -37.45
C SER A 345 -9.13 -17.10 -37.44
N SER A 346 -8.99 -16.44 -38.58
CA SER A 346 -9.35 -15.03 -38.73
C SER A 346 -10.83 -14.71 -38.51
N LYS A 347 -11.71 -15.74 -38.52
CA LYS A 347 -13.15 -15.60 -38.30
C LYS A 347 -13.54 -15.72 -36.83
N ASP A 348 -12.61 -16.11 -35.97
CA ASP A 348 -12.90 -16.32 -34.56
C ASP A 348 -13.12 -15.01 -33.83
N LYS A 349 -14.03 -15.02 -32.87
CA LYS A 349 -14.22 -13.93 -31.93
C LYS A 349 -13.55 -14.29 -30.60
N ILE A 350 -12.82 -13.37 -30.03
CA ILE A 350 -12.14 -13.61 -28.75
C ILE A 350 -12.66 -12.71 -27.65
N LEU A 351 -12.45 -13.16 -26.42
CA LEU A 351 -12.69 -12.43 -25.18
C LEU A 351 -11.37 -12.20 -24.48
N THR A 352 -11.13 -10.99 -24.05
CA THR A 352 -9.98 -10.59 -23.22
C THR A 352 -10.47 -10.16 -21.85
N LEU A 353 -9.96 -10.82 -20.80
CA LEU A 353 -10.09 -10.33 -19.41
C LEU A 353 -8.77 -9.70 -18.99
N SER A 354 -8.82 -8.43 -18.62
CA SER A 354 -7.62 -7.66 -18.23
C SER A 354 -7.77 -7.10 -16.83
N SER A 355 -6.77 -7.32 -16.00
CA SER A 355 -6.75 -6.85 -14.62
C SER A 355 -5.39 -6.28 -14.21
N CYS A 356 -5.38 -5.33 -13.28
CA CYS A 356 -4.14 -4.95 -12.61
C CYS A 356 -3.61 -6.15 -11.81
N TYR A 357 -2.39 -6.61 -12.11
CA TYR A 357 -1.70 -7.65 -11.35
C TYR A 357 -1.04 -7.05 -10.11
N ASP A 358 -0.33 -5.96 -10.33
CA ASP A 358 0.26 -5.05 -9.35
C ASP A 358 0.27 -3.63 -9.94
N ASN A 359 1.01 -2.69 -9.34
CA ASN A 359 1.09 -1.33 -9.84
C ASN A 359 1.78 -1.21 -11.20
N THR A 360 2.55 -2.23 -11.62
CA THR A 360 3.40 -2.20 -12.82
C THR A 360 2.93 -3.17 -13.91
N LYS A 361 2.14 -4.22 -13.56
CA LYS A 361 1.77 -5.28 -14.49
C LYS A 361 0.26 -5.46 -14.61
N ARG A 362 -0.13 -6.10 -15.70
CA ARG A 362 -1.49 -6.56 -15.98
C ARG A 362 -1.51 -8.08 -16.05
N MET A 363 -2.54 -8.68 -15.47
CA MET A 363 -2.89 -10.08 -15.70
C MET A 363 -3.88 -10.14 -16.85
N VAL A 364 -3.57 -10.91 -17.89
CA VAL A 364 -4.38 -10.99 -19.10
C VAL A 364 -4.74 -12.46 -19.38
N LEU A 365 -6.01 -12.68 -19.71
CA LEU A 365 -6.55 -13.98 -20.07
C LEU A 365 -7.34 -13.83 -21.37
N HIS A 366 -6.98 -14.58 -22.41
CA HIS A 366 -7.68 -14.60 -23.69
C HIS A 366 -8.38 -15.92 -23.93
N ALA A 367 -9.58 -15.84 -24.47
CA ALA A 367 -10.36 -17.03 -24.79
C ALA A 367 -11.11 -16.87 -26.11
N LYS A 368 -11.25 -17.97 -26.85
CA LYS A 368 -11.94 -18.08 -28.14
C LYS A 368 -13.41 -18.47 -27.91
N LEU A 369 -14.33 -17.83 -28.59
CA LEU A 369 -15.75 -18.22 -28.60
C LEU A 369 -15.94 -19.59 -29.26
N ILE A 370 -16.51 -20.54 -28.54
CA ILE A 370 -16.72 -21.90 -29.04
C ILE A 370 -18.21 -22.29 -29.16
N ALA A 371 -19.09 -21.66 -28.39
CA ALA A 371 -20.52 -21.98 -28.41
C ALA A 371 -21.37 -20.79 -27.94
N VAL A 372 -22.58 -20.71 -28.50
CA VAL A 372 -23.61 -19.70 -28.16
C VAL A 372 -24.97 -20.38 -28.03
N LYS A 373 -25.71 -20.02 -26.99
CA LYS A 373 -27.14 -20.39 -26.83
C LYS A 373 -27.97 -19.12 -26.79
#